data_74c3e90c955eddcd4cc3ab9428b8c427
#
_entry.id   74c3e90c955eddcd4cc3ab9428b8c427
#
_cell.length_a   1.000
_cell.length_b   1.000
_cell.length_c   1.000
_cell.angle_alpha   90.00
_cell.angle_beta   90.00
_cell.angle_gamma   90.00
#
_symmetry.space_group_name_H-M   'P 1'
#
loop_
_entity.id
_entity.type
_entity.pdbx_description
1 polymer ?
#
loop_
_entity_poly.entity_id
_entity_poly.type
_entity_poly.pdbx_seq_one_letter_code
_entity_poly.pdbx_strand_id
1 'polypeptide(L)'
;MKTYHLKTLALALLSALLLSSYGGCSGGGIGGSGITTVGTITEFGSIVVNGTEFDTSNAVIIVEGEAIGVGDEIVLDNLDIGMMVTVEGTGSEDGESAVADRVIYNDNVEGPVESITVVNPTRKDIVVLGQTVIVNTVTVFKGTTFDDIAVNDVVEVSGFFDDTGDIWATFLEKTDGVIFEVTGFVENLDPVQETFKINDLTVDYSSADTSGLLGVVLTDGLLVEVEGPLDPITGEMLADVIELGDELDAEDADEIEVTGFVTDVVSAFEFTVGTQEVQTDADTEFVDGTADDITPGQKLEAEGSLEGGILFAWEVEFWEPDQIEVEGLVTNIVSPSEFTIGTQVVQTDAETVYEGGTPDDIALGVNIEVKGVPVDIARSILVADKVSFE
;
A
#
# COMPACT_ATOMS: atom_id res chain seq x y z
N MET A 1 -13.54 0.24 25.12
CA MET A 1 -13.02 -1.00 25.70
C MET A 1 -12.98 -1.97 24.54
N LYS A 2 -11.94 -1.84 23.70
CA LYS A 2 -11.74 -2.66 22.49
C LYS A 2 -11.44 -4.08 22.97
N THR A 3 -12.24 -5.03 22.55
CA THR A 3 -12.01 -6.46 22.74
C THR A 3 -11.00 -6.88 21.69
N TYR A 4 -9.77 -7.08 22.10
CA TYR A 4 -8.78 -7.76 21.27
C TYR A 4 -9.29 -9.17 20.98
N HIS A 5 -9.53 -9.47 19.73
CA HIS A 5 -9.79 -10.83 19.32
C HIS A 5 -8.49 -11.61 19.47
N LEU A 6 -8.46 -12.49 20.46
CA LEU A 6 -7.50 -13.58 20.47
C LEU A 6 -7.61 -14.28 19.12
N LYS A 7 -6.53 -14.23 18.32
CA LYS A 7 -6.36 -15.14 17.19
C LYS A 7 -6.38 -16.57 17.77
N THR A 8 -7.56 -17.17 17.84
CA THR A 8 -7.71 -18.55 18.28
C THR A 8 -7.39 -19.37 17.05
N LEU A 9 -6.36 -20.20 17.15
CA LEU A 9 -6.04 -21.28 16.24
C LEU A 9 -7.33 -22.03 15.88
N ALA A 10 -8.01 -21.63 14.82
CA ALA A 10 -9.12 -22.34 14.23
C ALA A 10 -8.56 -23.17 13.09
N LEU A 11 -8.26 -24.42 13.40
CA LEU A 11 -8.00 -25.46 12.42
C LEU A 11 -9.14 -25.45 11.39
N ALA A 12 -8.95 -24.75 10.29
CA ALA A 12 -9.93 -24.64 9.22
C ALA A 12 -9.89 -25.91 8.36
N LEU A 13 -10.81 -26.78 8.61
CA LEU A 13 -11.29 -27.77 7.65
C LEU A 13 -12.55 -27.18 7.01
N LEU A 14 -12.46 -26.73 5.79
CA LEU A 14 -13.37 -27.07 4.69
C LEU A 14 -13.32 -26.05 3.54
N SER A 15 -12.41 -26.27 2.61
CA SER A 15 -12.58 -25.78 1.26
C SER A 15 -13.77 -26.49 0.61
N ALA A 16 -14.87 -25.81 0.46
CA ALA A 16 -15.99 -26.25 -0.37
C ALA A 16 -16.04 -25.36 -1.61
N LEU A 17 -15.38 -25.84 -2.65
CA LEU A 17 -15.57 -25.42 -4.03
C LEU A 17 -17.06 -25.37 -4.34
N LEU A 18 -17.65 -24.17 -4.45
CA LEU A 18 -18.96 -23.97 -5.06
C LEU A 18 -18.77 -23.23 -6.39
N LEU A 19 -18.41 -23.99 -7.42
CA LEU A 19 -18.73 -23.60 -8.79
C LEU A 19 -20.25 -23.52 -8.91
N SER A 20 -20.82 -22.33 -8.79
CA SER A 20 -22.15 -22.04 -9.29
C SER A 20 -22.05 -21.27 -10.59
N SER A 21 -22.15 -22.03 -11.69
CA SER A 21 -22.45 -21.49 -13.01
C SER A 21 -23.75 -20.66 -12.94
N TYR A 22 -23.64 -19.36 -12.96
CA TYR A 22 -24.77 -18.50 -13.27
C TYR A 22 -24.79 -18.18 -14.76
N GLY A 23 -25.74 -18.80 -15.42
CA GLY A 23 -26.09 -18.54 -16.79
C GLY A 23 -26.62 -17.12 -16.96
N GLY A 24 -26.22 -16.49 -18.06
CA GLY A 24 -26.51 -15.12 -18.44
C GLY A 24 -27.98 -14.72 -18.36
N CYS A 25 -28.21 -13.52 -17.93
CA CYS A 25 -29.32 -12.68 -18.33
C CYS A 25 -28.75 -11.37 -18.88
N SER A 26 -28.87 -11.21 -20.18
CA SER A 26 -28.70 -9.93 -20.88
C SER A 26 -29.74 -8.92 -20.38
N GLY A 27 -29.30 -7.98 -19.57
CA GLY A 27 -30.01 -6.75 -19.28
C GLY A 27 -29.02 -5.63 -19.44
N GLY A 28 -29.18 -4.77 -20.47
CA GLY A 28 -28.34 -3.61 -20.70
C GLY A 28 -28.40 -2.67 -19.47
N GLY A 29 -27.40 -2.72 -18.64
CA GLY A 29 -27.04 -1.74 -17.65
C GLY A 29 -25.80 -1.03 -18.18
N ILE A 30 -25.69 0.23 -17.98
CA ILE A 30 -24.56 1.11 -18.21
C ILE A 30 -23.41 0.46 -17.43
N GLY A 31 -22.47 -0.18 -18.12
CA GLY A 31 -21.36 -0.90 -17.50
C GLY A 31 -20.32 0.13 -17.07
N GLY A 32 -20.08 0.27 -15.78
CA GLY A 32 -18.83 0.79 -15.27
C GLY A 32 -17.70 -0.21 -15.61
N SER A 33 -16.50 0.30 -15.82
CA SER A 33 -15.29 -0.53 -15.95
C SER A 33 -14.94 -1.15 -14.58
N GLY A 34 -14.46 -2.39 -14.57
CA GLY A 34 -13.84 -2.96 -13.37
C GLY A 34 -12.54 -2.21 -13.10
N ILE A 35 -12.39 -1.69 -11.89
CA ILE A 35 -11.18 -0.99 -11.43
C ILE A 35 -10.55 -1.74 -10.28
N THR A 36 -9.20 -1.80 -10.30
CA THR A 36 -8.41 -2.26 -9.16
C THR A 36 -7.36 -1.20 -8.86
N THR A 37 -7.36 -0.69 -7.61
CA THR A 37 -6.43 0.35 -7.17
C THR A 37 -5.59 -0.16 -6.00
N VAL A 38 -4.27 -0.01 -6.11
CA VAL A 38 -3.30 -0.33 -5.06
C VAL A 38 -2.63 0.95 -4.59
N GLY A 39 -2.83 1.29 -3.34
CA GLY A 39 -2.28 2.51 -2.76
C GLY A 39 -2.62 2.69 -1.30
N THR A 40 -2.29 3.85 -0.74
CA THR A 40 -2.54 4.16 0.67
C THR A 40 -3.91 4.82 0.85
N ILE A 41 -4.60 4.45 1.95
CA ILE A 41 -5.80 5.19 2.37
C ILE A 41 -5.38 6.59 2.81
N THR A 42 -5.92 7.62 2.16
CA THR A 42 -5.64 9.02 2.48
C THR A 42 -6.76 9.68 3.28
N GLU A 43 -8.02 9.26 3.10
CA GLU A 43 -9.19 9.82 3.78
C GLU A 43 -10.24 8.75 4.13
N PHE A 44 -11.14 9.10 5.08
CA PHE A 44 -12.33 8.33 5.44
C PHE A 44 -13.60 9.14 5.31
N GLY A 45 -14.64 8.43 4.91
CA GLY A 45 -16.01 8.92 4.69
C GLY A 45 -16.74 8.00 3.72
N SER A 46 -16.16 7.65 2.73
CA SER A 46 -15.70 6.55 1.86
C SER A 46 -14.19 6.45 2.04
N ILE A 47 -13.53 5.43 1.54
CA ILE A 47 -12.06 5.47 1.52
C ILE A 47 -11.60 6.18 0.25
N VAL A 48 -10.54 6.98 0.37
CA VAL A 48 -9.85 7.55 -0.78
C VAL A 48 -8.50 6.87 -0.93
N VAL A 49 -8.21 6.36 -2.12
CA VAL A 49 -6.95 5.69 -2.49
C VAL A 49 -6.53 6.23 -3.84
N ASN A 50 -5.32 6.76 -3.95
CA ASN A 50 -4.79 7.39 -5.17
C ASN A 50 -5.77 8.42 -5.78
N GLY A 51 -6.36 9.29 -4.96
CA GLY A 51 -7.34 10.30 -5.42
C GLY A 51 -8.77 9.78 -5.71
N THR A 52 -8.95 8.48 -5.92
CA THR A 52 -10.28 7.91 -6.19
C THR A 52 -11.06 7.65 -4.91
N GLU A 53 -12.30 8.20 -4.82
CA GLU A 53 -13.24 7.96 -3.72
C GLU A 53 -14.03 6.66 -3.93
N PHE A 54 -13.87 5.68 -3.02
CA PHE A 54 -14.56 4.38 -3.08
C PHE A 54 -15.69 4.31 -2.06
N ASP A 55 -16.95 4.14 -2.54
CA ASP A 55 -18.10 3.79 -1.69
C ASP A 55 -17.92 2.35 -1.16
N THR A 56 -17.62 2.22 0.12
CA THR A 56 -17.39 0.94 0.80
C THR A 56 -18.62 0.37 1.49
N SER A 57 -19.79 0.99 1.35
CA SER A 57 -21.01 0.62 2.08
C SER A 57 -21.44 -0.85 1.93
N ASN A 58 -21.05 -1.52 0.85
CA ASN A 58 -21.29 -2.93 0.58
C ASN A 58 -20.02 -3.76 0.32
N ALA A 59 -18.86 -3.15 0.42
CA ALA A 59 -17.58 -3.83 0.17
C ALA A 59 -17.31 -4.93 1.20
N VAL A 60 -16.78 -6.05 0.75
CA VAL A 60 -16.21 -7.08 1.64
C VAL A 60 -14.84 -6.62 2.09
N ILE A 61 -14.63 -6.58 3.40
CA ILE A 61 -13.33 -6.18 3.98
C ILE A 61 -12.56 -7.44 4.32
N ILE A 62 -11.36 -7.53 3.78
CA ILE A 62 -10.42 -8.65 3.95
C ILE A 62 -9.18 -8.10 4.64
N VAL A 63 -8.79 -8.70 5.74
CA VAL A 63 -7.59 -8.35 6.51
C VAL A 63 -6.82 -9.63 6.75
N GLU A 64 -5.54 -9.69 6.38
CA GLU A 64 -4.69 -10.88 6.50
C GLU A 64 -5.39 -12.11 5.92
N GLY A 65 -5.82 -12.03 4.67
CA GLY A 65 -6.49 -13.10 3.95
C GLY A 65 -7.90 -13.50 4.48
N GLU A 66 -8.36 -12.95 5.61
CA GLU A 66 -9.64 -13.29 6.23
C GLU A 66 -10.72 -12.23 5.97
N ALA A 67 -11.89 -12.65 5.45
CA ALA A 67 -13.04 -11.77 5.28
C ALA A 67 -13.67 -11.45 6.66
N ILE A 68 -13.41 -10.26 7.18
CA ILE A 68 -13.81 -9.84 8.53
C ILE A 68 -15.18 -9.20 8.60
N GLY A 69 -15.76 -8.77 7.48
CA GLY A 69 -17.09 -8.18 7.44
C GLY A 69 -17.40 -7.42 6.17
N VAL A 70 -18.44 -6.59 6.22
CA VAL A 70 -18.95 -5.82 5.06
C VAL A 70 -19.30 -4.41 5.50
N GLY A 71 -18.86 -3.42 4.70
CA GLY A 71 -19.32 -2.03 4.77
C GLY A 71 -18.53 -1.11 5.69
N ASP A 72 -18.93 0.15 5.69
CA ASP A 72 -18.21 1.27 6.31
C ASP A 72 -17.87 1.10 7.80
N GLU A 73 -18.75 0.44 8.58
CA GLU A 73 -18.50 0.22 10.01
C GLU A 73 -17.28 -0.70 10.20
N ILE A 74 -17.12 -1.70 9.33
CA ILE A 74 -15.97 -2.63 9.38
C ILE A 74 -14.69 -1.91 8.93
N VAL A 75 -14.78 -1.09 7.88
CA VAL A 75 -13.66 -0.24 7.42
C VAL A 75 -13.17 0.64 8.58
N LEU A 76 -14.04 1.43 9.19
CA LEU A 76 -13.70 2.38 10.26
C LEU A 76 -13.19 1.72 11.56
N ASP A 77 -13.57 0.46 11.80
CA ASP A 77 -13.14 -0.27 13.00
C ASP A 77 -11.79 -0.98 12.82
N ASN A 78 -11.36 -1.24 11.56
CA ASN A 78 -10.21 -2.12 11.29
C ASN A 78 -9.14 -1.48 10.40
N LEU A 79 -9.47 -0.47 9.58
CA LEU A 79 -8.49 0.20 8.72
C LEU A 79 -8.19 1.60 9.24
N ASP A 80 -7.00 2.09 8.96
CA ASP A 80 -6.53 3.43 9.34
C ASP A 80 -5.92 4.16 8.11
N ILE A 81 -5.88 5.49 8.17
CA ILE A 81 -5.17 6.31 7.17
C ILE A 81 -3.70 5.87 7.14
N GLY A 82 -3.14 5.80 5.94
CA GLY A 82 -1.76 5.37 5.71
C GLY A 82 -1.59 3.87 5.49
N MET A 83 -2.58 3.03 5.80
CA MET A 83 -2.56 1.61 5.42
C MET A 83 -2.58 1.47 3.90
N MET A 84 -1.73 0.62 3.37
CA MET A 84 -1.73 0.27 1.96
C MET A 84 -2.77 -0.81 1.71
N VAL A 85 -3.66 -0.58 0.75
CA VAL A 85 -4.76 -1.50 0.45
C VAL A 85 -4.87 -1.77 -1.04
N THR A 86 -5.45 -2.91 -1.37
CA THR A 86 -5.97 -3.19 -2.71
C THR A 86 -7.48 -3.02 -2.67
N VAL A 87 -8.03 -2.15 -3.52
CA VAL A 87 -9.46 -1.95 -3.67
C VAL A 87 -9.90 -2.44 -5.04
N GLU A 88 -10.80 -3.41 -5.05
CA GLU A 88 -11.45 -3.89 -6.27
C GLU A 88 -12.88 -3.36 -6.32
N GLY A 89 -13.30 -2.89 -7.49
CA GLY A 89 -14.62 -2.31 -7.61
C GLY A 89 -15.03 -1.97 -9.03
N THR A 90 -15.97 -1.06 -9.13
CA THR A 90 -16.51 -0.58 -10.41
C THR A 90 -16.45 0.93 -10.44
N GLY A 91 -15.65 1.47 -11.34
CA GLY A 91 -15.47 2.91 -11.53
C GLY A 91 -16.72 3.59 -12.11
N SER A 92 -16.88 4.88 -11.84
CA SER A 92 -17.86 5.74 -12.48
C SER A 92 -17.37 6.22 -13.85
N GLU A 93 -18.28 6.68 -14.71
CA GLU A 93 -17.93 7.18 -16.06
C GLU A 93 -17.07 8.47 -16.03
N ASP A 94 -16.98 9.15 -14.89
CA ASP A 94 -16.20 10.39 -14.69
C ASP A 94 -14.81 10.15 -14.09
N GLY A 95 -14.52 8.93 -13.60
CA GLY A 95 -13.22 8.56 -13.02
C GLY A 95 -13.02 9.09 -11.59
N GLU A 96 -13.88 9.98 -11.07
CA GLU A 96 -13.68 10.62 -9.75
C GLU A 96 -14.14 9.76 -8.58
N SER A 97 -14.97 8.74 -8.83
CA SER A 97 -15.53 7.88 -7.80
C SER A 97 -15.74 6.45 -8.27
N ALA A 98 -15.75 5.52 -7.34
CA ALA A 98 -15.99 4.12 -7.61
C ALA A 98 -16.83 3.47 -6.50
N VAL A 99 -17.38 2.30 -6.77
CA VAL A 99 -18.03 1.46 -5.76
C VAL A 99 -17.13 0.27 -5.50
N ALA A 100 -16.63 0.16 -4.27
CA ALA A 100 -15.80 -0.97 -3.87
C ALA A 100 -16.64 -2.24 -3.71
N ASP A 101 -16.18 -3.32 -4.31
CA ASP A 101 -16.67 -4.68 -4.06
C ASP A 101 -15.85 -5.36 -2.96
N ARG A 102 -14.54 -5.11 -2.92
CA ARG A 102 -13.60 -5.64 -1.93
C ARG A 102 -12.58 -4.59 -1.54
N VAL A 103 -12.18 -4.59 -0.27
CA VAL A 103 -11.02 -3.86 0.24
C VAL A 103 -10.14 -4.88 0.95
N ILE A 104 -8.90 -5.01 0.52
CA ILE A 104 -7.94 -6.01 1.00
C ILE A 104 -6.79 -5.26 1.66
N TYR A 105 -6.48 -5.62 2.89
CA TYR A 105 -5.34 -5.12 3.64
C TYR A 105 -4.49 -6.29 4.11
N ASN A 106 -3.20 -6.24 3.80
CA ASN A 106 -2.16 -7.09 4.37
C ASN A 106 -1.00 -6.20 4.77
N ASP A 107 -0.39 -6.48 5.92
CA ASP A 107 0.80 -5.76 6.34
C ASP A 107 2.07 -6.30 5.63
N ASN A 108 3.17 -5.53 5.71
CA ASN A 108 4.44 -6.00 5.18
C ASN A 108 5.24 -6.79 6.21
N VAL A 109 5.10 -6.40 7.49
CA VAL A 109 5.79 -7.06 8.60
C VAL A 109 5.15 -6.74 9.94
N GLU A 110 4.85 -7.76 10.75
CA GLU A 110 4.54 -7.62 12.18
C GLU A 110 5.60 -8.32 13.02
N GLY A 111 6.32 -7.55 13.88
CA GLY A 111 7.37 -8.13 14.70
C GLY A 111 8.05 -7.15 15.65
N PRO A 112 9.02 -7.66 16.45
CA PRO A 112 9.76 -6.82 17.37
C PRO A 112 10.78 -5.94 16.65
N VAL A 113 10.85 -4.67 17.06
CA VAL A 113 11.91 -3.74 16.63
C VAL A 113 13.25 -4.22 17.21
N GLU A 114 14.18 -4.59 16.34
CA GLU A 114 15.51 -5.11 16.71
C GLU A 114 16.51 -3.98 16.93
N SER A 115 16.46 -2.96 16.09
CA SER A 115 17.36 -1.80 16.16
C SER A 115 16.72 -0.54 15.60
N ILE A 116 17.26 0.62 15.99
CA ILE A 116 16.80 1.94 15.52
C ILE A 116 18.03 2.78 15.17
N THR A 117 18.08 3.30 13.96
CA THR A 117 19.10 4.22 13.48
C THR A 117 18.46 5.56 13.17
N VAL A 118 18.83 6.63 13.88
CA VAL A 118 18.37 7.99 13.56
C VAL A 118 19.22 8.53 12.42
N VAL A 119 18.61 8.67 11.23
CA VAL A 119 19.29 9.19 10.03
C VAL A 119 19.33 10.72 10.08
N ASN A 120 18.21 11.34 10.42
CA ASN A 120 18.08 12.78 10.59
C ASN A 120 16.85 13.07 11.51
N PRO A 121 16.51 14.34 11.81
CA PRO A 121 15.38 14.66 12.71
C PRO A 121 14.01 14.18 12.22
N THR A 122 13.84 13.89 10.93
CA THR A 122 12.57 13.51 10.31
C THR A 122 12.58 12.11 9.73
N ARG A 123 13.69 11.33 9.91
CA ARG A 123 13.80 9.95 9.42
C ARG A 123 14.54 9.08 10.41
N LYS A 124 13.99 7.91 10.68
CA LYS A 124 14.65 6.78 11.34
C LYS A 124 14.56 5.56 10.43
N ASP A 125 15.61 4.76 10.42
CA ASP A 125 15.58 3.42 9.86
C ASP A 125 15.50 2.45 11.04
N ILE A 126 14.47 1.63 11.11
CA ILE A 126 14.29 0.61 12.14
C ILE A 126 14.41 -0.78 11.49
N VAL A 127 14.82 -1.78 12.25
CA VAL A 127 14.85 -3.17 11.77
C VAL A 127 13.79 -3.95 12.51
N VAL A 128 12.92 -4.63 11.74
CA VAL A 128 11.85 -5.49 12.24
C VAL A 128 11.93 -6.82 11.50
N LEU A 129 12.14 -7.93 12.22
CA LEU A 129 12.32 -9.26 11.62
C LEU A 129 13.35 -9.29 10.47
N GLY A 130 14.49 -8.62 10.66
CA GLY A 130 15.53 -8.53 9.63
C GLY A 130 15.19 -7.63 8.44
N GLN A 131 14.00 -7.00 8.42
CA GLN A 131 13.59 -6.05 7.39
C GLN A 131 13.98 -4.64 7.80
N THR A 132 14.57 -3.86 6.90
CA THR A 132 14.77 -2.42 7.13
C THR A 132 13.46 -1.69 6.85
N VAL A 133 12.98 -0.94 7.84
CA VAL A 133 11.76 -0.12 7.74
C VAL A 133 12.13 1.35 7.90
N ILE A 134 11.83 2.14 6.89
CA ILE A 134 12.06 3.58 6.85
C ILE A 134 10.82 4.29 7.40
N VAL A 135 10.95 4.94 8.54
CA VAL A 135 9.90 5.76 9.15
C VAL A 135 10.27 7.24 9.05
N ASN A 136 9.34 8.05 8.55
CA ASN A 136 9.61 9.46 8.24
C ASN A 136 8.36 10.36 8.36
N THR A 137 8.34 11.49 7.65
CA THR A 137 7.24 12.48 7.69
C THR A 137 5.92 11.98 7.13
N VAL A 138 5.93 11.00 6.22
CA VAL A 138 4.70 10.43 5.63
C VAL A 138 4.14 9.26 6.44
N THR A 139 4.89 8.69 7.35
CA THR A 139 4.43 7.58 8.21
C THR A 139 3.35 8.03 9.17
N VAL A 140 2.22 7.36 9.17
CA VAL A 140 1.14 7.52 10.17
C VAL A 140 1.40 6.55 11.33
N PHE A 141 1.35 7.04 12.58
CA PHE A 141 1.63 6.24 13.77
C PHE A 141 0.36 6.00 14.58
N LYS A 142 0.19 4.76 15.07
CA LYS A 142 -0.88 4.38 15.99
C LYS A 142 -0.33 3.60 17.18
N GLY A 143 -0.79 3.90 18.40
CA GLY A 143 -0.30 3.28 19.62
C GLY A 143 1.11 3.67 20.05
N THR A 144 1.86 4.37 19.20
CA THR A 144 3.18 4.95 19.44
C THR A 144 3.35 6.25 18.66
N THR A 145 4.53 6.85 18.71
CA THR A 145 4.90 8.03 17.91
C THR A 145 6.29 7.86 17.36
N PHE A 146 6.67 8.70 16.37
CA PHE A 146 8.03 8.71 15.85
C PHE A 146 9.09 8.81 16.95
N ASP A 147 8.85 9.62 18.00
CA ASP A 147 9.80 9.83 19.09
C ASP A 147 9.83 8.68 20.10
N ASP A 148 8.67 8.04 20.35
CA ASP A 148 8.49 7.06 21.44
C ASP A 148 8.77 5.61 21.01
N ILE A 149 8.87 5.33 19.70
CA ILE A 149 9.20 3.98 19.20
C ILE A 149 10.54 3.51 19.76
N ALA A 150 10.58 2.30 20.30
CA ALA A 150 11.72 1.76 21.02
C ALA A 150 12.06 0.31 20.60
N VAL A 151 13.30 -0.07 20.80
CA VAL A 151 13.75 -1.47 20.62
C VAL A 151 12.96 -2.41 21.52
N ASN A 152 12.53 -3.53 20.98
CA ASN A 152 11.61 -4.55 21.50
C ASN A 152 10.13 -4.11 21.55
N ASP A 153 9.73 -2.95 21.04
CA ASP A 153 8.32 -2.74 20.70
C ASP A 153 7.93 -3.72 19.60
N VAL A 154 6.77 -4.32 19.69
CA VAL A 154 6.19 -5.08 18.57
C VAL A 154 5.38 -4.11 17.73
N VAL A 155 5.63 -4.11 16.43
CA VAL A 155 5.01 -3.19 15.49
C VAL A 155 4.49 -3.95 14.28
N GLU A 156 3.35 -3.51 13.78
CA GLU A 156 2.78 -3.83 12.47
C GLU A 156 3.10 -2.68 11.53
N VAL A 157 3.55 -2.97 10.33
CA VAL A 157 4.02 -1.98 9.36
C VAL A 157 3.37 -2.23 8.00
N SER A 158 2.77 -1.18 7.45
CA SER A 158 2.31 -1.14 6.07
C SER A 158 3.07 -0.06 5.31
N GLY A 159 3.46 -0.35 4.05
CA GLY A 159 4.22 0.57 3.22
C GLY A 159 4.65 -0.02 1.88
N PHE A 160 5.50 0.70 1.19
CA PHE A 160 6.01 0.31 -0.12
C PHE A 160 7.40 -0.31 -0.01
N PHE A 161 7.64 -1.41 -0.72
CA PHE A 161 9.00 -1.92 -0.93
C PHE A 161 9.74 -1.06 -1.96
N ASP A 162 11.00 -0.71 -1.68
CA ASP A 162 11.89 -0.10 -2.67
C ASP A 162 12.74 -1.17 -3.38
N ASP A 163 13.65 -0.71 -4.26
CA ASP A 163 14.54 -1.57 -5.06
C ASP A 163 15.58 -2.34 -4.26
N THR A 164 15.76 -2.01 -2.99
CA THR A 164 16.65 -2.73 -2.06
C THR A 164 15.91 -3.70 -1.16
N GLY A 165 14.56 -3.71 -1.23
CA GLY A 165 13.68 -4.47 -0.36
C GLY A 165 13.44 -3.80 0.99
N ASP A 166 13.87 -2.55 1.18
CA ASP A 166 13.54 -1.76 2.36
C ASP A 166 12.07 -1.31 2.28
N ILE A 167 11.39 -1.25 3.43
CA ILE A 167 9.97 -0.85 3.51
C ILE A 167 9.87 0.62 3.86
N TRP A 168 9.35 1.44 2.96
CA TRP A 168 8.97 2.82 3.24
C TRP A 168 7.60 2.84 3.91
N ALA A 169 7.60 2.92 5.25
CA ALA A 169 6.40 2.83 6.04
C ALA A 169 5.46 4.02 5.82
N THR A 170 4.25 3.74 5.36
CA THR A 170 3.15 4.70 5.30
C THR A 170 2.30 4.65 6.56
N PHE A 171 2.24 3.47 7.21
CA PHE A 171 1.57 3.24 8.48
C PHE A 171 2.41 2.36 9.40
N LEU A 172 2.37 2.65 10.71
CA LEU A 172 2.99 1.84 11.76
C LEU A 172 2.13 1.84 13.02
N GLU A 173 1.66 0.66 13.43
CA GLU A 173 0.95 0.46 14.69
C GLU A 173 1.82 -0.30 15.70
N LYS A 174 1.82 0.14 16.95
CA LYS A 174 2.38 -0.64 18.06
C LYS A 174 1.36 -1.64 18.54
N THR A 175 1.72 -2.92 18.49
CA THR A 175 0.88 -4.06 18.83
C THR A 175 1.40 -4.79 20.09
N ASP A 176 0.69 -5.84 20.52
CA ASP A 176 1.09 -6.77 21.57
C ASP A 176 1.19 -8.21 21.01
N GLY A 177 1.43 -8.35 19.68
CA GLY A 177 1.53 -9.62 18.95
C GLY A 177 2.62 -10.53 19.51
N VAL A 178 2.41 -11.85 19.39
CA VAL A 178 3.36 -12.89 19.81
C VAL A 178 3.60 -13.91 18.70
N ILE A 179 2.80 -13.88 17.66
CA ILE A 179 2.99 -14.53 16.38
C ILE A 179 3.36 -13.39 15.44
N PHE A 180 4.39 -13.59 14.67
CA PHE A 180 4.97 -12.55 13.84
C PHE A 180 4.79 -12.92 12.37
N GLU A 181 4.80 -11.91 11.52
CA GLU A 181 4.51 -12.06 10.11
C GLU A 181 5.48 -11.25 9.28
N VAL A 182 5.82 -11.75 8.10
CA VAL A 182 6.65 -11.05 7.14
C VAL A 182 6.31 -11.45 5.72
N THR A 183 6.08 -10.47 4.86
CA THR A 183 5.98 -10.64 3.42
C THR A 183 7.30 -10.26 2.76
N GLY A 184 7.79 -11.10 1.84
CA GLY A 184 9.00 -10.81 1.08
C GLY A 184 9.43 -11.93 0.15
N PHE A 185 10.48 -11.65 -0.62
CA PHE A 185 11.00 -12.59 -1.59
C PHE A 185 11.87 -13.67 -0.94
N VAL A 186 11.64 -14.92 -1.33
CA VAL A 186 12.48 -16.05 -0.92
C VAL A 186 13.87 -15.90 -1.50
N GLU A 187 14.86 -15.99 -0.66
CA GLU A 187 16.27 -15.97 -1.01
C GLU A 187 17.04 -17.12 -0.36
N ASN A 188 18.11 -17.56 -1.02
CA ASN A 188 19.03 -18.55 -0.47
C ASN A 188 18.33 -19.84 0.03
N LEU A 189 17.33 -20.33 -0.70
CA LEU A 189 16.58 -21.53 -0.36
C LEU A 189 17.50 -22.75 -0.21
N ASP A 190 17.50 -23.38 0.97
CA ASP A 190 18.17 -24.66 1.23
C ASP A 190 17.12 -25.76 1.51
N PRO A 191 16.73 -26.55 0.49
CA PRO A 191 15.72 -27.61 0.67
C PRO A 191 16.24 -28.82 1.48
N VAL A 192 17.52 -28.86 1.84
CA VAL A 192 18.09 -29.94 2.66
C VAL A 192 18.01 -29.59 4.15
N GLN A 193 18.21 -28.32 4.48
CA GLN A 193 18.02 -27.81 5.82
C GLN A 193 16.61 -27.32 6.09
N GLU A 194 15.80 -27.21 5.04
CA GLU A 194 14.43 -26.68 5.06
C GLU A 194 14.40 -25.25 5.60
N THR A 195 15.32 -24.39 5.07
CA THR A 195 15.43 -22.97 5.42
C THR A 195 15.51 -22.11 4.17
N PHE A 196 15.13 -20.87 4.31
CA PHE A 196 15.38 -19.79 3.34
C PHE A 196 15.55 -18.45 4.06
N LYS A 197 15.79 -17.39 3.30
CA LYS A 197 15.84 -16.03 3.84
C LYS A 197 14.78 -15.14 3.20
N ILE A 198 14.36 -14.15 3.99
CA ILE A 198 13.69 -12.94 3.51
C ILE A 198 14.58 -11.79 4.03
N ASN A 199 15.33 -11.14 3.14
CA ASN A 199 16.39 -10.19 3.49
C ASN A 199 17.35 -10.79 4.56
N ASP A 200 17.42 -10.20 5.76
CA ASP A 200 18.30 -10.68 6.84
C ASP A 200 17.65 -11.74 7.74
N LEU A 201 16.34 -11.94 7.66
CA LEU A 201 15.61 -12.96 8.42
C LEU A 201 15.90 -14.36 7.86
N THR A 202 16.24 -15.30 8.72
CA THR A 202 16.25 -16.72 8.37
C THR A 202 14.91 -17.35 8.77
N VAL A 203 14.32 -18.11 7.88
CA VAL A 203 13.05 -18.83 8.07
C VAL A 203 13.34 -20.32 8.06
N ASP A 204 12.99 -21.04 9.13
CA ASP A 204 12.93 -22.50 9.20
C ASP A 204 11.51 -22.94 8.86
N TYR A 205 11.34 -23.61 7.72
CA TYR A 205 10.03 -24.05 7.24
C TYR A 205 9.81 -25.58 7.39
N SER A 206 10.67 -26.25 8.14
CA SER A 206 10.65 -27.71 8.30
C SER A 206 9.31 -28.25 8.86
N SER A 207 8.52 -27.40 9.52
CA SER A 207 7.23 -27.75 10.13
C SER A 207 6.05 -26.94 9.59
N ALA A 208 6.29 -26.06 8.61
CA ALA A 208 5.30 -25.12 8.10
C ALA A 208 4.17 -25.83 7.33
N ASP A 209 2.95 -25.31 7.47
CA ASP A 209 1.88 -25.57 6.52
C ASP A 209 2.12 -24.72 5.25
N THR A 210 2.33 -25.39 4.15
CA THR A 210 2.57 -24.76 2.84
C THR A 210 1.38 -24.89 1.90
N SER A 211 0.21 -25.20 2.43
CA SER A 211 -1.01 -25.35 1.61
C SER A 211 -1.42 -24.03 0.94
N GLY A 212 -1.07 -22.89 1.54
CA GLY A 212 -1.28 -21.55 0.99
C GLY A 212 -0.44 -21.21 -0.23
N LEU A 213 0.59 -22.01 -0.54
CA LEU A 213 1.31 -21.91 -1.82
C LEU A 213 0.51 -22.43 -3.02
N LEU A 214 -0.70 -22.99 -2.81
CA LEU A 214 -1.65 -23.44 -3.85
C LEU A 214 -1.05 -24.38 -4.90
N GLY A 215 0.05 -25.07 -4.55
CA GLY A 215 0.77 -26.01 -5.42
C GLY A 215 1.94 -25.35 -6.20
N VAL A 216 2.21 -24.08 -5.99
CA VAL A 216 3.44 -23.42 -6.45
C VAL A 216 4.62 -23.98 -5.63
N VAL A 217 5.74 -24.20 -6.29
CA VAL A 217 6.94 -24.73 -5.64
C VAL A 217 7.74 -23.58 -5.07
N LEU A 218 8.11 -23.67 -3.78
CA LEU A 218 8.98 -22.70 -3.13
C LEU A 218 10.33 -22.63 -3.87
N THR A 219 10.69 -21.45 -4.34
CA THR A 219 11.92 -21.17 -5.11
C THR A 219 12.44 -19.77 -4.76
N ASP A 220 13.74 -19.55 -4.96
CA ASP A 220 14.29 -18.19 -4.88
C ASP A 220 13.54 -17.24 -5.84
N GLY A 221 13.20 -16.05 -5.35
CA GLY A 221 12.45 -15.03 -6.05
C GLY A 221 10.92 -15.15 -5.95
N LEU A 222 10.39 -16.19 -5.29
CA LEU A 222 8.95 -16.28 -5.01
C LEU A 222 8.59 -15.29 -3.89
N LEU A 223 7.58 -14.48 -4.11
CA LEU A 223 6.99 -13.64 -3.06
C LEU A 223 6.13 -14.53 -2.15
N VAL A 224 6.41 -14.48 -0.86
CA VAL A 224 5.69 -15.28 0.15
C VAL A 224 5.38 -14.42 1.37
N GLU A 225 4.30 -14.77 2.03
CA GLU A 225 3.97 -14.37 3.39
C GLU A 225 4.29 -15.53 4.34
N VAL A 226 4.93 -15.23 5.45
CA VAL A 226 5.35 -16.23 6.45
C VAL A 226 4.89 -15.79 7.82
N GLU A 227 4.12 -16.66 8.48
CA GLU A 227 3.67 -16.46 9.85
C GLU A 227 4.33 -17.47 10.78
N GLY A 228 4.76 -17.03 11.97
CA GLY A 228 5.31 -17.92 12.99
C GLY A 228 6.02 -17.20 14.14
N PRO A 229 6.40 -17.92 15.21
CA PRO A 229 7.18 -17.37 16.31
C PRO A 229 8.69 -17.33 15.96
N LEU A 230 9.41 -16.46 16.66
CA LEU A 230 10.88 -16.48 16.64
C LEU A 230 11.44 -17.52 17.61
N ASP A 231 12.48 -18.25 17.18
CA ASP A 231 13.32 -19.02 18.09
C ASP A 231 14.07 -18.07 19.04
N PRO A 232 13.89 -18.20 20.36
CA PRO A 232 14.47 -17.25 21.32
C PRO A 232 15.99 -17.34 21.44
N ILE A 233 16.63 -18.33 20.80
CA ILE A 233 18.08 -18.56 20.88
C ILE A 233 18.78 -18.11 19.60
N THR A 234 18.22 -18.49 18.44
CA THR A 234 18.83 -18.21 17.13
C THR A 234 18.29 -16.91 16.51
N GLY A 235 17.07 -16.51 16.85
CA GLY A 235 16.35 -15.41 16.22
C GLY A 235 15.74 -15.78 14.86
N GLU A 236 15.82 -17.05 14.46
CA GLU A 236 15.18 -17.54 13.25
C GLU A 236 13.65 -17.58 13.41
N MET A 237 12.90 -17.32 12.34
CA MET A 237 11.47 -17.53 12.32
C MET A 237 11.18 -19.02 12.13
N LEU A 238 10.39 -19.57 13.04
CA LEU A 238 9.90 -20.94 12.93
C LEU A 238 8.54 -20.88 12.24
N ALA A 239 8.53 -21.04 10.92
CA ALA A 239 7.31 -20.86 10.13
C ALA A 239 6.24 -21.87 10.54
N ASP A 240 5.07 -21.37 10.95
CA ASP A 240 3.85 -22.15 11.15
C ASP A 240 3.08 -22.27 9.83
N VAL A 241 3.01 -21.19 9.05
CA VAL A 241 2.32 -21.08 7.76
C VAL A 241 3.21 -20.37 6.74
N ILE A 242 3.14 -20.78 5.49
CA ILE A 242 3.67 -20.07 4.32
C ILE A 242 2.60 -20.03 3.25
N GLU A 243 2.30 -18.82 2.81
CA GLU A 243 1.34 -18.54 1.75
C GLU A 243 2.02 -17.80 0.59
N LEU A 244 1.35 -17.74 -0.56
CA LEU A 244 1.80 -16.81 -1.61
C LEU A 244 1.60 -15.39 -1.09
N GLY A 245 2.60 -14.54 -1.25
CA GLY A 245 2.41 -13.11 -1.05
C GLY A 245 1.40 -12.59 -2.08
N ASP A 246 0.70 -11.53 -1.72
CA ASP A 246 -0.32 -10.96 -2.58
C ASP A 246 0.32 -10.46 -3.90
N GLU A 247 0.19 -11.28 -4.94
CA GLU A 247 0.23 -10.78 -6.30
C GLU A 247 -1.18 -10.27 -6.63
N LEU A 248 -1.28 -9.19 -7.40
CA LEU A 248 -2.58 -8.69 -7.85
C LEU A 248 -3.31 -9.78 -8.64
N ASP A 249 -4.31 -10.42 -8.01
CA ASP A 249 -5.16 -11.45 -8.63
C ASP A 249 -6.33 -10.79 -9.41
N ALA A 250 -6.03 -9.72 -10.13
CA ALA A 250 -6.99 -8.99 -10.94
C ALA A 250 -7.05 -9.60 -12.36
N GLU A 251 -7.52 -10.86 -12.47
CA GLU A 251 -7.62 -11.54 -13.78
C GLU A 251 -8.56 -10.84 -14.77
N ASP A 252 -9.46 -9.95 -14.32
CA ASP A 252 -10.53 -9.35 -15.11
C ASP A 252 -10.70 -7.82 -14.89
N ALA A 253 -9.67 -7.08 -14.45
CA ALA A 253 -9.76 -5.63 -14.32
C ALA A 253 -9.55 -4.93 -15.66
N ASP A 254 -10.55 -4.13 -16.08
CA ASP A 254 -10.44 -3.30 -17.30
C ASP A 254 -9.46 -2.13 -17.09
N GLU A 255 -9.29 -1.71 -15.82
CA GLU A 255 -8.45 -0.60 -15.40
C GLU A 255 -7.75 -0.97 -14.08
N ILE A 256 -6.46 -0.73 -14.03
CA ILE A 256 -5.64 -0.99 -12.85
C ILE A 256 -4.73 0.20 -12.60
N GLU A 257 -4.61 0.58 -11.35
CA GLU A 257 -3.77 1.67 -10.89
C GLU A 257 -2.89 1.17 -9.73
N VAL A 258 -1.59 1.35 -9.85
CA VAL A 258 -0.62 0.89 -8.87
C VAL A 258 0.37 1.99 -8.54
N THR A 259 0.40 2.43 -7.28
CA THR A 259 1.43 3.31 -6.74
C THR A 259 2.52 2.49 -6.07
N GLY A 260 3.79 2.83 -6.30
CA GLY A 260 4.92 2.16 -5.66
C GLY A 260 6.28 2.64 -6.13
N PHE A 261 7.33 2.02 -5.60
CA PHE A 261 8.68 2.22 -6.09
C PHE A 261 8.98 1.27 -7.25
N VAL A 262 9.75 1.75 -8.23
CA VAL A 262 10.34 0.89 -9.26
C VAL A 262 11.36 -0.03 -8.61
N THR A 263 11.11 -1.33 -8.62
CA THR A 263 11.94 -2.35 -7.97
C THR A 263 12.91 -3.01 -8.95
N ASP A 264 12.54 -3.16 -10.22
CA ASP A 264 13.40 -3.68 -11.27
C ASP A 264 13.15 -2.97 -12.60
N VAL A 265 14.19 -2.85 -13.43
CA VAL A 265 14.11 -2.23 -14.75
C VAL A 265 14.81 -3.10 -15.80
N VAL A 266 14.03 -3.73 -16.66
CA VAL A 266 14.54 -4.44 -17.85
C VAL A 266 14.85 -3.44 -18.95
N SER A 267 13.97 -2.46 -19.14
CA SER A 267 14.12 -1.35 -20.09
C SER A 267 13.14 -0.22 -19.71
N ALA A 268 13.24 0.95 -20.36
CA ALA A 268 12.25 2.02 -20.20
C ALA A 268 10.81 1.64 -20.62
N PHE A 269 10.63 0.46 -21.23
CA PHE A 269 9.33 -0.07 -21.67
C PHE A 269 8.90 -1.32 -20.89
N GLU A 270 9.71 -1.77 -19.93
CA GLU A 270 9.45 -2.99 -19.15
C GLU A 270 10.17 -2.87 -17.81
N PHE A 271 9.42 -2.72 -16.74
CA PHE A 271 9.90 -2.50 -15.37
C PHE A 271 8.87 -3.03 -14.37
N THR A 272 9.22 -3.04 -13.09
CA THR A 272 8.34 -3.50 -12.01
C THR A 272 8.09 -2.36 -11.03
N VAL A 273 6.84 -2.16 -10.62
CA VAL A 273 6.43 -1.23 -9.57
C VAL A 273 5.95 -2.05 -8.38
N GLY A 274 6.66 -1.95 -7.25
CA GLY A 274 6.43 -2.88 -6.13
C GLY A 274 6.66 -4.33 -6.58
N THR A 275 5.58 -5.07 -6.72
CA THR A 275 5.56 -6.46 -7.24
C THR A 275 4.91 -6.57 -8.63
N GLN A 276 4.29 -5.48 -9.14
CA GLN A 276 3.56 -5.48 -10.41
C GLN A 276 4.49 -5.22 -11.60
N GLU A 277 4.52 -6.16 -12.55
CA GLU A 277 5.20 -5.98 -13.85
C GLU A 277 4.43 -4.98 -14.71
N VAL A 278 5.13 -3.96 -15.24
CA VAL A 278 4.56 -2.86 -16.03
C VAL A 278 5.22 -2.79 -17.39
N GLN A 279 4.40 -2.64 -18.43
CA GLN A 279 4.86 -2.36 -19.78
C GLN A 279 4.27 -1.04 -20.29
N THR A 280 5.13 -0.22 -20.91
CA THR A 280 4.76 1.03 -21.57
C THR A 280 5.04 0.95 -23.08
N ASP A 281 4.45 1.86 -23.84
CA ASP A 281 4.70 1.97 -25.28
C ASP A 281 4.80 3.44 -25.73
N ALA A 282 4.69 3.67 -27.04
CA ALA A 282 4.82 5.01 -27.61
C ALA A 282 3.59 5.91 -27.38
N ASP A 283 2.48 5.34 -26.95
CA ASP A 283 1.21 6.03 -26.67
C ASP A 283 1.04 6.28 -25.16
N THR A 284 1.92 5.72 -24.30
CA THR A 284 1.92 5.97 -22.84
C THR A 284 2.23 7.45 -22.55
N GLU A 285 1.38 8.09 -21.76
CA GLU A 285 1.59 9.44 -21.25
C GLU A 285 2.48 9.38 -20.00
N PHE A 286 3.47 10.28 -19.92
CA PHE A 286 4.36 10.42 -18.76
C PHE A 286 4.11 11.79 -18.13
N VAL A 287 3.70 11.79 -16.86
CA VAL A 287 3.38 12.99 -16.09
C VAL A 287 4.51 13.25 -15.08
N ASP A 288 4.97 14.49 -14.97
CA ASP A 288 6.04 14.96 -14.08
C ASP A 288 7.39 14.24 -14.27
N GLY A 289 7.58 13.53 -15.41
CA GLY A 289 8.80 12.83 -15.76
C GLY A 289 8.79 12.33 -17.22
N THR A 290 9.71 11.44 -17.54
CA THR A 290 9.85 10.83 -18.86
C THR A 290 10.25 9.37 -18.75
N ALA A 291 10.11 8.58 -19.83
CA ALA A 291 10.57 7.19 -19.87
C ALA A 291 12.05 6.99 -19.49
N ASP A 292 12.90 8.00 -19.72
CA ASP A 292 14.33 7.95 -19.36
C ASP A 292 14.57 8.12 -17.85
N ASP A 293 13.55 8.57 -17.09
CA ASP A 293 13.62 8.76 -15.65
C ASP A 293 13.20 7.51 -14.87
N ILE A 294 12.67 6.48 -15.55
CA ILE A 294 12.34 5.18 -14.94
C ILE A 294 13.64 4.51 -14.48
N THR A 295 13.90 4.54 -13.20
CA THR A 295 15.08 3.96 -12.55
C THR A 295 14.70 3.26 -11.25
N PRO A 296 15.42 2.21 -10.82
CA PRO A 296 15.16 1.59 -9.53
C PRO A 296 15.18 2.61 -8.39
N GLY A 297 14.23 2.49 -7.46
CA GLY A 297 14.02 3.42 -6.36
C GLY A 297 13.23 4.69 -6.69
N GLN A 298 12.82 4.90 -7.94
CA GLN A 298 11.88 5.96 -8.31
C GLN A 298 10.47 5.59 -7.86
N LYS A 299 9.78 6.47 -7.13
CA LYS A 299 8.35 6.30 -6.82
C LYS A 299 7.53 6.80 -8.00
N LEU A 300 6.54 6.03 -8.39
CA LEU A 300 5.61 6.39 -9.45
C LEU A 300 4.25 5.70 -9.25
N GLU A 301 3.29 6.17 -10.02
CA GLU A 301 1.99 5.55 -10.19
C GLU A 301 1.85 5.14 -11.65
N ALA A 302 1.35 3.94 -11.89
CA ALA A 302 1.10 3.40 -13.22
C ALA A 302 -0.36 3.03 -13.34
N GLU A 303 -1.03 3.57 -14.36
CA GLU A 303 -2.42 3.30 -14.70
C GLU A 303 -2.52 2.63 -16.08
N GLY A 304 -3.33 1.58 -16.18
CA GLY A 304 -3.43 0.83 -17.42
C GLY A 304 -4.42 -0.32 -17.36
N SER A 305 -4.28 -1.28 -18.27
CA SER A 305 -5.04 -2.53 -18.28
C SER A 305 -4.15 -3.71 -17.91
N LEU A 306 -4.70 -4.69 -17.19
CA LEU A 306 -3.99 -5.91 -16.84
C LEU A 306 -4.28 -7.02 -17.87
N GLU A 307 -3.25 -7.54 -18.50
CA GLU A 307 -3.35 -8.69 -19.41
C GLU A 307 -2.28 -9.73 -19.06
N GLY A 308 -2.71 -10.89 -18.57
CA GLY A 308 -1.80 -12.01 -18.26
C GLY A 308 -0.81 -11.70 -17.13
N GLY A 309 -1.20 -10.87 -16.16
CA GLY A 309 -0.37 -10.47 -15.02
C GLY A 309 0.54 -9.26 -15.30
N ILE A 310 0.50 -8.69 -16.50
CA ILE A 310 1.28 -7.52 -16.88
C ILE A 310 0.37 -6.30 -17.01
N LEU A 311 0.73 -5.21 -16.34
CA LEU A 311 0.07 -3.91 -16.47
C LEU A 311 0.58 -3.21 -17.72
N PHE A 312 -0.28 -3.04 -18.73
CA PHE A 312 -0.01 -2.23 -19.93
C PHE A 312 -0.43 -0.80 -19.64
N ALA A 313 0.53 0.04 -19.26
CA ALA A 313 0.27 1.38 -18.80
C ALA A 313 -0.01 2.35 -19.95
N TRP A 314 -1.13 3.10 -19.83
CA TRP A 314 -1.42 4.25 -20.69
C TRP A 314 -0.95 5.56 -20.04
N GLU A 315 -0.76 5.59 -18.70
CA GLU A 315 -0.22 6.72 -17.96
C GLU A 315 0.79 6.24 -16.91
N VAL A 316 1.85 7.03 -16.73
CA VAL A 316 2.86 6.86 -15.66
C VAL A 316 3.15 8.23 -15.08
N GLU A 317 2.83 8.42 -13.80
CA GLU A 317 3.09 9.65 -13.07
C GLU A 317 4.25 9.46 -12.08
N PHE A 318 5.19 10.42 -12.06
CA PHE A 318 6.36 10.38 -11.20
C PHE A 318 6.10 11.13 -9.89
N TRP A 319 6.52 10.53 -8.78
CA TRP A 319 6.34 11.05 -7.44
C TRP A 319 7.68 11.15 -6.70
N GLU A 320 7.83 12.20 -5.87
CA GLU A 320 8.91 12.18 -4.88
C GLU A 320 8.59 11.17 -3.77
N PRO A 321 9.61 10.50 -3.17
CA PRO A 321 9.37 9.42 -2.18
C PRO A 321 8.49 9.82 -1.00
N ASP A 322 8.64 11.06 -0.50
CA ASP A 322 7.89 11.59 0.64
C ASP A 322 6.67 12.43 0.22
N GLN A 323 6.34 12.47 -1.07
CA GLN A 323 5.20 13.24 -1.59
C GLN A 323 3.88 12.55 -1.24
N ILE A 324 2.91 13.37 -0.86
CA ILE A 324 1.52 12.94 -0.64
C ILE A 324 0.58 13.88 -1.41
N GLU A 325 -0.60 13.40 -1.67
CA GLU A 325 -1.70 14.15 -2.27
C GLU A 325 -2.80 14.42 -1.24
N VAL A 326 -3.41 15.58 -1.34
CA VAL A 326 -4.59 15.97 -0.57
C VAL A 326 -5.55 16.71 -1.49
N GLU A 327 -6.74 16.18 -1.68
CA GLU A 327 -7.80 16.79 -2.45
C GLU A 327 -8.94 17.27 -1.55
N GLY A 328 -9.62 18.32 -1.96
CA GLY A 328 -10.84 18.77 -1.31
C GLY A 328 -11.08 20.27 -1.33
N LEU A 329 -12.14 20.67 -0.64
CA LEU A 329 -12.53 22.08 -0.56
C LEU A 329 -11.60 22.89 0.34
N VAL A 330 -11.20 24.05 -0.13
CA VAL A 330 -10.53 25.05 0.72
C VAL A 330 -11.46 25.49 1.84
N THR A 331 -11.11 25.16 3.08
CA THR A 331 -11.93 25.41 4.29
C THR A 331 -11.50 26.67 5.06
N ASN A 332 -10.25 27.10 4.91
CA ASN A 332 -9.72 28.30 5.55
C ASN A 332 -8.60 28.90 4.71
N ILE A 333 -8.45 30.23 4.76
CA ILE A 333 -7.36 30.96 4.10
C ILE A 333 -6.73 31.91 5.10
N VAL A 334 -5.44 31.74 5.39
CA VAL A 334 -4.64 32.64 6.20
C VAL A 334 -3.98 33.67 5.30
N SER A 335 -3.46 33.27 4.15
CA SER A 335 -2.86 34.09 3.10
C SER A 335 -2.97 33.36 1.75
N PRO A 336 -2.66 34.00 0.60
CA PRO A 336 -2.57 33.29 -0.68
C PRO A 336 -1.56 32.14 -0.72
N SER A 337 -0.59 32.14 0.21
CA SER A 337 0.44 31.12 0.36
C SER A 337 0.25 30.25 1.61
N GLU A 338 -0.88 30.31 2.30
CA GLU A 338 -1.21 29.45 3.44
C GLU A 338 -2.73 29.32 3.56
N PHE A 339 -3.23 28.13 3.36
CA PHE A 339 -4.64 27.79 3.41
C PHE A 339 -4.85 26.37 3.95
N THR A 340 -6.09 25.92 4.09
CA THR A 340 -6.43 24.60 4.64
C THR A 340 -7.41 23.90 3.71
N ILE A 341 -7.13 22.63 3.40
CA ILE A 341 -8.04 21.67 2.74
C ILE A 341 -8.50 20.70 3.83
N GLY A 342 -9.81 20.59 4.07
CA GLY A 342 -10.31 19.79 5.18
C GLY A 342 -9.69 20.22 6.51
N THR A 343 -8.77 19.42 7.04
CA THR A 343 -7.95 19.73 8.24
C THR A 343 -6.48 19.96 7.93
N GLN A 344 -6.04 19.68 6.69
CA GLN A 344 -4.65 19.80 6.28
C GLN A 344 -4.26 21.27 6.02
N VAL A 345 -3.23 21.76 6.68
CA VAL A 345 -2.63 23.06 6.37
C VAL A 345 -1.69 22.91 5.18
N VAL A 346 -1.90 23.72 4.16
CA VAL A 346 -1.07 23.77 2.95
C VAL A 346 -0.30 25.08 2.92
N GLN A 347 0.98 25.02 2.64
CA GLN A 347 1.84 26.16 2.36
C GLN A 347 2.39 26.07 0.94
N THR A 348 2.34 27.18 0.22
CA THR A 348 2.92 27.31 -1.13
C THR A 348 4.07 28.29 -1.11
N ASP A 349 4.99 28.14 -2.04
CA ASP A 349 6.16 29.01 -2.20
C ASP A 349 6.37 29.45 -3.66
N ALA A 350 7.58 29.88 -4.00
CA ALA A 350 7.89 30.36 -5.33
C ALA A 350 8.15 29.20 -6.34
N GLU A 351 8.30 28.00 -5.85
CA GLU A 351 8.58 26.78 -6.64
C GLU A 351 7.29 26.01 -6.91
N THR A 352 6.21 26.27 -6.15
CA THR A 352 4.89 25.64 -6.34
C THR A 352 4.33 25.87 -7.75
N VAL A 353 4.01 24.80 -8.44
CA VAL A 353 3.36 24.82 -9.77
C VAL A 353 1.86 24.93 -9.61
N TYR A 354 1.18 25.69 -10.47
CA TYR A 354 -0.28 25.85 -10.47
C TYR A 354 -0.84 25.39 -11.81
N GLU A 355 -1.78 24.47 -11.79
CA GLU A 355 -2.50 23.97 -12.96
C GLU A 355 -3.99 24.33 -12.90
N GLY A 356 -4.58 24.64 -14.05
CA GLY A 356 -5.99 25.03 -14.14
C GLY A 356 -6.32 26.40 -13.52
N GLY A 357 -5.40 27.03 -12.77
CA GLY A 357 -5.62 28.29 -12.07
C GLY A 357 -4.32 29.01 -11.67
N THR A 358 -4.44 29.93 -10.73
CA THR A 358 -3.34 30.74 -10.19
C THR A 358 -3.49 30.91 -8.67
N PRO A 359 -2.47 31.35 -7.93
CA PRO A 359 -2.59 31.62 -6.49
C PRO A 359 -3.77 32.55 -6.10
N ASP A 360 -4.15 33.46 -7.00
CA ASP A 360 -5.28 34.39 -6.76
C ASP A 360 -6.66 33.72 -6.85
N ASP A 361 -6.72 32.51 -7.42
CA ASP A 361 -7.96 31.71 -7.57
C ASP A 361 -8.23 30.83 -6.33
N ILE A 362 -7.27 30.70 -5.39
CA ILE A 362 -7.49 30.02 -4.12
C ILE A 362 -8.52 30.78 -3.30
N ALA A 363 -9.72 30.21 -3.17
CA ALA A 363 -10.83 30.81 -2.48
C ALA A 363 -11.60 29.75 -1.66
N LEU A 364 -12.29 30.21 -0.57
CA LEU A 364 -13.11 29.30 0.25
C LEU A 364 -14.15 28.56 -0.62
N GLY A 365 -14.16 27.23 -0.47
CA GLY A 365 -15.10 26.34 -1.16
C GLY A 365 -14.70 26.02 -2.61
N VAL A 366 -13.51 26.37 -3.05
CA VAL A 366 -12.93 25.87 -4.31
C VAL A 366 -12.39 24.47 -4.04
N ASN A 367 -12.68 23.51 -4.93
CA ASN A 367 -12.06 22.19 -4.92
C ASN A 367 -10.67 22.29 -5.56
N ILE A 368 -9.69 21.79 -4.89
CA ILE A 368 -8.31 21.74 -5.37
C ILE A 368 -7.63 20.45 -4.90
N GLU A 369 -6.79 19.94 -5.74
CA GLU A 369 -5.82 18.89 -5.43
C GLU A 369 -4.48 19.54 -5.13
N VAL A 370 -3.76 19.03 -4.15
CA VAL A 370 -2.43 19.48 -3.78
C VAL A 370 -1.51 18.29 -3.61
N LYS A 371 -0.47 18.21 -4.43
CA LYS A 371 0.68 17.31 -4.23
C LYS A 371 1.80 18.07 -3.53
N GLY A 372 2.44 17.43 -2.55
CA GLY A 372 3.52 18.09 -1.80
C GLY A 372 4.13 17.18 -0.74
N VAL A 373 5.08 17.74 0.01
CA VAL A 373 5.82 16.99 1.04
C VAL A 373 5.46 17.52 2.44
N PRO A 374 5.04 16.64 3.38
CA PRO A 374 4.85 17.02 4.77
C PRO A 374 6.18 17.43 5.41
N VAL A 375 6.21 18.61 6.09
CA VAL A 375 7.46 19.13 6.70
C VAL A 375 7.62 18.78 8.17
N ASP A 376 6.66 18.09 8.75
CA ASP A 376 6.75 17.61 10.13
C ASP A 376 6.15 16.21 10.29
N ILE A 377 6.59 15.49 11.33
CA ILE A 377 6.13 14.12 11.61
C ILE A 377 4.63 14.05 11.95
N ALA A 378 4.04 15.16 12.39
CA ALA A 378 2.60 15.23 12.65
C ALA A 378 1.79 15.43 11.35
N ARG A 379 2.45 15.60 10.21
CA ARG A 379 1.86 15.89 8.90
C ARG A 379 0.90 17.10 8.95
N SER A 380 1.16 18.02 9.87
CA SER A 380 0.28 19.17 10.11
C SER A 380 0.42 20.26 9.06
N ILE A 381 1.57 20.29 8.36
CA ILE A 381 1.87 21.25 7.30
C ILE A 381 2.39 20.50 6.07
N LEU A 382 1.71 20.69 4.95
CA LEU A 382 2.11 20.23 3.62
C LEU A 382 2.70 21.40 2.84
N VAL A 383 3.93 21.31 2.38
CA VAL A 383 4.51 22.25 1.41
C VAL A 383 4.20 21.75 0.02
N ALA A 384 3.42 22.53 -0.72
CA ALA A 384 2.91 22.13 -2.02
C ALA A 384 3.98 22.27 -3.12
N ASP A 385 4.23 21.21 -3.84
CA ASP A 385 4.96 21.21 -5.11
C ASP A 385 4.02 21.63 -6.24
N LYS A 386 2.76 21.15 -6.21
CA LYS A 386 1.73 21.36 -7.22
C LYS A 386 0.39 21.67 -6.59
N VAL A 387 -0.39 22.55 -7.21
CA VAL A 387 -1.80 22.85 -6.89
C VAL A 387 -2.60 22.81 -8.18
N SER A 388 -3.54 21.87 -8.28
CA SER A 388 -4.44 21.70 -9.42
C SER A 388 -5.84 22.20 -9.07
N PHE A 389 -6.49 22.95 -9.98
CA PHE A 389 -7.86 23.46 -9.80
C PHE A 389 -8.79 22.61 -10.67
N GLU A 390 -9.77 21.99 -10.05
CA GLU A 390 -10.81 21.19 -10.67
C GLU A 390 -12.11 21.96 -10.97
#